data_edbd15ee07c86170a70726f19225b8a9
#
_entry.id   edbd15ee07c86170a70726f19225b8a9
#
_cell.length_a   1.000
_cell.length_b   1.000
_cell.length_c   1.000
_cell.angle_alpha   90.00
_cell.angle_beta   90.00
_cell.angle_gamma   90.00
#
_symmetry.space_group_name_H-M   'P 1'
#
loop_
_entity.id
_entity.type
_entity.pdbx_description
1 polymer ?
#
loop_
_entity_poly.entity_id
_entity_poly.type
_entity_poly.pdbx_seq_one_letter_code
_entity_poly.pdbx_strand_id
1 'polypeptide(L)'
;GGAPVIAAYLPIRSELSPLPLIEALAADGFPTAMPVTPEPGNPLLFRAWAPGAPLADGPYNTKQPPSDAAEMIPSVILAPMLAFDSSCWRLGYGGGFYDRTLSGLRAAGRHVVALGIAYDGQFVDKVPTGPYDMRLDGVLTPSGLRSAG
;
A
#
# COMPACT_ATOMS: atom_id res chain seq x y z
N GLY A 1 16.41 -15.97 -4.34
CA GLY A 1 15.07 -15.71 -3.96
C GLY A 1 14.06 -15.73 -5.07
N GLY A 2 12.84 -15.68 -4.71
CA GLY A 2 11.73 -15.64 -5.64
C GLY A 2 11.47 -14.24 -6.18
N ALA A 3 10.45 -14.13 -7.01
CA ALA A 3 9.99 -12.84 -7.50
C ALA A 3 9.51 -11.97 -6.35
N PRO A 4 9.65 -10.63 -6.45
CA PRO A 4 9.14 -9.76 -5.41
C PRO A 4 7.63 -9.86 -5.29
N VAL A 5 7.14 -9.81 -4.05
CA VAL A 5 5.71 -9.78 -3.76
C VAL A 5 5.25 -8.33 -3.76
N ILE A 6 4.21 -8.05 -4.51
CA ILE A 6 3.67 -6.69 -4.62
C ILE A 6 2.32 -6.65 -3.94
N ALA A 7 2.25 -5.87 -2.87
CA ALA A 7 1.00 -5.64 -2.15
C ALA A 7 0.37 -4.33 -2.63
N ALA A 8 -0.94 -4.34 -2.79
CA ALA A 8 -1.67 -3.15 -3.17
C ALA A 8 -2.82 -2.94 -2.17
N TYR A 9 -3.81 -2.19 -2.57
CA TYR A 9 -5.01 -1.95 -1.78
C TYR A 9 -6.22 -2.01 -2.69
N LEU A 10 -7.37 -2.30 -2.12
CA LEU A 10 -8.63 -2.17 -2.84
C LEU A 10 -9.13 -0.73 -2.63
N PRO A 11 -9.37 0.01 -3.72
CA PRO A 11 -9.73 1.41 -3.58
C PRO A 11 -11.09 1.57 -2.91
N ILE A 12 -11.19 2.58 -2.05
CA ILE A 12 -12.45 2.98 -1.45
C ILE A 12 -12.75 4.42 -1.86
N ARG A 13 -14.03 4.72 -2.04
CA ARG A 13 -14.48 6.07 -2.44
C ARG A 13 -13.78 6.53 -3.71
N SER A 14 -13.16 7.71 -3.67
CA SER A 14 -12.53 8.34 -4.83
C SER A 14 -11.02 8.07 -4.94
N GLU A 15 -10.50 7.09 -4.20
CA GLU A 15 -9.09 6.72 -4.32
C GLU A 15 -8.76 6.27 -5.74
N LEU A 16 -7.56 6.62 -6.19
CA LEU A 16 -7.05 6.11 -7.46
C LEU A 16 -6.83 4.60 -7.33
N SER A 17 -7.39 3.85 -8.26
CA SER A 17 -7.31 2.40 -8.20
C SER A 17 -5.93 1.88 -8.63
N PRO A 18 -5.28 1.03 -7.83
CA PRO A 18 -4.06 0.35 -8.25
C PRO A 18 -4.35 -0.91 -9.07
N LEU A 19 -5.62 -1.28 -9.26
CA LEU A 19 -5.98 -2.56 -9.86
C LEU A 19 -5.46 -2.75 -11.28
N PRO A 20 -5.49 -1.75 -12.19
CA PRO A 20 -4.91 -1.93 -13.51
C PRO A 20 -3.41 -2.27 -13.46
N LEU A 21 -2.66 -1.64 -12.54
CA LEU A 21 -1.25 -1.94 -12.34
C LEU A 21 -1.05 -3.35 -11.79
N ILE A 22 -1.86 -3.76 -10.82
CA ILE A 22 -1.79 -5.10 -10.25
C ILE A 22 -2.14 -6.16 -11.30
N GLU A 23 -3.12 -5.89 -12.15
CA GLU A 23 -3.46 -6.80 -13.25
C GLU A 23 -2.28 -7.00 -14.20
N ALA A 24 -1.59 -5.92 -14.55
CA ALA A 24 -0.42 -5.99 -15.42
C ALA A 24 0.73 -6.76 -14.76
N LEU A 25 0.99 -6.50 -13.48
CA LEU A 25 2.06 -7.18 -12.75
C LEU A 25 1.76 -8.67 -12.56
N ALA A 26 0.54 -9.02 -12.24
CA ALA A 26 0.14 -10.41 -12.12
C ALA A 26 0.25 -11.15 -13.45
N ALA A 27 -0.11 -10.50 -14.57
CA ALA A 27 0.04 -11.06 -15.90
C ALA A 27 1.51 -11.31 -16.25
N ASP A 28 2.43 -10.51 -15.71
CA ASP A 28 3.87 -10.68 -15.88
C ASP A 28 4.48 -11.72 -14.91
N GLY A 29 3.66 -12.36 -14.09
CA GLY A 29 4.09 -13.44 -13.21
C GLY A 29 4.49 -13.01 -11.79
N PHE A 30 4.30 -11.74 -11.41
CA PHE A 30 4.59 -11.31 -10.05
C PHE A 30 3.51 -11.78 -9.08
N PRO A 31 3.90 -12.36 -7.93
CA PRO A 31 2.92 -12.65 -6.88
C PRO A 31 2.37 -11.34 -6.30
N THR A 32 1.06 -11.30 -6.11
CA THR A 32 0.36 -10.11 -5.63
C THR A 32 -0.39 -10.42 -4.34
N ALA A 33 -0.58 -9.38 -3.52
CA ALA A 33 -1.22 -9.51 -2.22
C ALA A 33 -2.08 -8.29 -1.93
N MET A 34 -3.04 -8.45 -1.01
CA MET A 34 -3.90 -7.38 -0.54
C MET A 34 -3.89 -7.35 0.98
N PRO A 35 -4.14 -6.19 1.61
CA PRO A 35 -4.11 -6.08 3.05
C PRO A 35 -5.36 -6.65 3.69
N VAL A 36 -5.15 -7.21 4.88
CA VAL A 36 -6.19 -7.54 5.84
C VAL A 36 -6.09 -6.53 6.96
N THR A 37 -7.20 -5.88 7.28
CA THR A 37 -7.23 -4.88 8.34
C THR A 37 -7.19 -5.57 9.70
N PRO A 38 -6.15 -5.34 10.52
CA PRO A 38 -6.04 -5.94 11.84
C PRO A 38 -6.78 -5.12 12.89
N GLU A 39 -6.68 -5.55 14.14
CA GLU A 39 -7.09 -4.73 15.26
C GLU A 39 -6.35 -3.39 15.27
N PRO A 40 -6.99 -2.30 15.72
CA PRO A 40 -6.32 -1.00 15.80
C PRO A 40 -5.00 -1.08 16.58
N GLY A 41 -3.99 -0.35 16.13
CA GLY A 41 -2.68 -0.32 16.75
C GLY A 41 -1.69 -1.36 16.21
N ASN A 42 -2.11 -2.23 15.32
CA ASN A 42 -1.26 -3.26 14.72
C ASN A 42 -0.88 -2.92 13.27
N PRO A 43 0.23 -3.47 12.74
CA PRO A 43 0.53 -3.32 11.33
C PRO A 43 -0.43 -4.13 10.47
N LEU A 44 -0.51 -3.80 9.19
CA LEU A 44 -1.28 -4.57 8.23
C LEU A 44 -0.70 -5.97 8.05
N LEU A 45 -1.57 -6.93 7.86
CA LEU A 45 -1.24 -8.27 7.39
C LEU A 45 -1.58 -8.34 5.91
N PHE A 46 -0.75 -8.99 5.11
CA PHE A 46 -1.01 -9.18 3.69
C PHE A 46 -1.23 -10.65 3.39
N ARG A 47 -2.22 -10.93 2.53
CA ARG A 47 -2.51 -12.28 2.06
C ARG A 47 -2.50 -12.31 0.54
N ALA A 48 -2.13 -13.45 0.00
CA ALA A 48 -2.11 -13.65 -1.45
C ALA A 48 -3.48 -13.35 -2.04
N TRP A 49 -3.48 -12.55 -3.10
CA TRP A 49 -4.66 -12.23 -3.88
C TRP A 49 -4.24 -11.82 -5.28
N ALA A 50 -4.90 -12.37 -6.28
CA ALA A 50 -4.70 -11.99 -7.67
C ALA A 50 -6.04 -11.57 -8.26
N PRO A 51 -6.05 -10.78 -9.35
CA PRO A 51 -7.30 -10.38 -10.01
C PRO A 51 -8.16 -11.59 -10.32
N GLY A 52 -9.44 -11.52 -9.94
CA GLY A 52 -10.38 -12.62 -10.08
C GLY A 52 -10.49 -13.55 -8.88
N ALA A 53 -9.56 -13.46 -7.92
CA ALA A 53 -9.63 -14.27 -6.70
C ALA A 53 -10.78 -13.80 -5.80
N PRO A 54 -11.33 -14.71 -4.96
CA PRO A 54 -12.43 -14.33 -4.07
C PRO A 54 -11.99 -13.34 -3.00
N LEU A 55 -12.94 -12.53 -2.54
CA LEU A 55 -12.77 -11.58 -1.45
C LEU A 55 -13.79 -11.87 -0.37
N ALA A 56 -13.41 -11.65 0.88
CA ALA A 56 -14.26 -11.74 2.04
C ALA A 56 -14.57 -10.36 2.60
N ASP A 57 -15.59 -10.25 3.44
CA ASP A 57 -15.89 -9.00 4.11
C ASP A 57 -14.86 -8.73 5.22
N GLY A 58 -14.43 -7.49 5.29
CA GLY A 58 -13.55 -7.00 6.34
C GLY A 58 -14.23 -5.94 7.20
N PRO A 59 -13.53 -5.39 8.19
CA PRO A 59 -14.09 -4.32 9.03
C PRO A 59 -14.31 -3.04 8.22
N TYR A 60 -15.20 -2.20 8.71
CA TYR A 60 -15.49 -0.87 8.12
C TYR A 60 -15.99 -0.93 6.68
N ASN A 61 -16.79 -1.98 6.34
CA ASN A 61 -17.31 -2.18 4.98
C ASN A 61 -16.22 -2.35 3.92
N THR A 62 -15.08 -2.89 4.31
CA THR A 62 -13.99 -3.18 3.37
C THR A 62 -14.08 -4.61 2.85
N LYS A 63 -13.32 -4.89 1.80
CA LYS A 63 -13.12 -6.24 1.28
C LYS A 63 -11.65 -6.61 1.47
N GLN A 64 -11.39 -7.89 1.69
CA GLN A 64 -10.05 -8.39 1.92
C GLN A 64 -9.94 -9.84 1.48
N PRO A 65 -8.72 -10.38 1.29
CA PRO A 65 -8.56 -11.80 1.01
C PRO A 65 -9.15 -12.65 2.14
N PRO A 66 -9.71 -13.82 1.81
CA PRO A 66 -10.25 -14.71 2.85
C PRO A 66 -9.16 -15.23 3.77
N SER A 67 -9.55 -15.66 4.97
CA SER A 67 -8.61 -16.07 6.02
C SER A 67 -7.79 -17.32 5.67
N ASP A 68 -8.22 -18.09 4.68
CA ASP A 68 -7.47 -19.26 4.21
C ASP A 68 -6.45 -18.94 3.10
N ALA A 69 -6.42 -17.70 2.62
CA ALA A 69 -5.39 -17.27 1.70
C ALA A 69 -4.04 -17.16 2.41
N ALA A 70 -2.95 -17.51 1.72
CA ALA A 70 -1.62 -17.53 2.31
C ALA A 70 -1.17 -16.14 2.73
N GLU A 71 -0.54 -16.04 3.91
CA GLU A 71 0.12 -14.80 4.30
C GLU A 71 1.34 -14.55 3.42
N MET A 72 1.55 -13.28 3.07
CA MET A 72 2.66 -12.85 2.24
C MET A 72 3.38 -11.69 2.89
N ILE A 73 4.71 -11.66 2.76
CA ILE A 73 5.52 -10.52 3.18
C ILE A 73 5.89 -9.74 1.92
N PRO A 74 5.38 -8.52 1.76
CA PRO A 74 5.61 -7.77 0.52
C PRO A 74 7.03 -7.21 0.42
N SER A 75 7.54 -7.16 -0.80
CA SER A 75 8.76 -6.44 -1.16
C SER A 75 8.46 -5.03 -1.66
N VAL A 76 7.27 -4.85 -2.22
CA VAL A 76 6.77 -3.54 -2.69
C VAL A 76 5.37 -3.36 -2.14
N ILE A 77 5.12 -2.20 -1.55
CA ILE A 77 3.80 -1.83 -1.04
C ILE A 77 3.31 -0.61 -1.80
N LEU A 78 2.15 -0.76 -2.44
CA LEU A 78 1.44 0.36 -3.06
C LEU A 78 0.42 0.87 -2.05
N ALA A 79 0.55 2.13 -1.66
CA ALA A 79 -0.24 2.70 -0.56
C ALA A 79 -1.21 3.78 -1.04
N PRO A 80 -2.44 3.81 -0.51
CA PRO A 80 -3.37 4.92 -0.75
C PRO A 80 -3.00 6.12 0.12
N MET A 81 -3.55 7.29 -0.19
CA MET A 81 -3.32 8.49 0.59
C MET A 81 -4.35 9.57 0.30
N LEU A 82 -4.48 10.52 1.23
CA LEU A 82 -5.27 11.73 1.01
C LEU A 82 -4.45 12.79 0.27
N ALA A 83 -3.16 12.91 0.58
CA ALA A 83 -2.28 13.92 -0.01
C ALA A 83 -0.82 13.48 0.11
N PHE A 84 0.04 14.11 -0.69
CA PHE A 84 1.49 13.88 -0.64
C PHE A 84 2.22 15.18 -0.96
N ASP A 85 3.49 15.25 -0.60
CA ASP A 85 4.35 16.40 -0.90
C ASP A 85 5.60 15.99 -1.69
N SER A 86 6.46 16.97 -2.01
CA SER A 86 7.64 16.74 -2.82
C SER A 86 8.70 15.86 -2.15
N SER A 87 8.62 15.68 -0.85
CA SER A 87 9.50 14.78 -0.09
C SER A 87 8.90 13.38 0.07
N CYS A 88 7.77 13.12 -0.57
CA CYS A 88 7.04 11.84 -0.51
C CYS A 88 6.52 11.48 0.88
N TRP A 89 6.24 12.49 1.71
CA TRP A 89 5.41 12.29 2.89
C TRP A 89 3.97 12.12 2.46
N ARG A 90 3.26 11.22 3.11
CA ARG A 90 1.85 10.98 2.80
C ARG A 90 0.96 11.37 3.96
N LEU A 91 -0.20 11.94 3.65
CA LEU A 91 -1.29 12.13 4.60
C LEU A 91 -2.23 10.95 4.47
N GLY A 92 -2.33 10.15 5.51
CA GLY A 92 -3.23 9.01 5.56
C GLY A 92 -4.54 9.35 6.26
N TYR A 93 -5.31 8.30 6.56
CA TYR A 93 -6.66 8.41 7.10
C TYR A 93 -6.69 8.39 8.65
N GLY A 94 -5.52 8.44 9.30
CA GLY A 94 -5.42 8.54 10.74
C GLY A 94 -5.21 7.23 11.51
N GLY A 95 -5.35 6.09 10.85
CA GLY A 95 -5.19 4.79 11.52
C GLY A 95 -3.73 4.37 11.77
N GLY A 96 -2.78 4.92 11.01
CA GLY A 96 -1.37 4.62 11.17
C GLY A 96 -0.95 3.22 10.71
N PHE A 97 -1.80 2.50 9.99
CA PHE A 97 -1.53 1.12 9.59
C PHE A 97 -0.30 1.00 8.69
N TYR A 98 -0.19 1.86 7.67
CA TYR A 98 0.95 1.82 6.74
C TYR A 98 2.25 2.23 7.41
N ASP A 99 2.21 3.24 8.29
CA ASP A 99 3.40 3.68 9.03
C ASP A 99 3.93 2.54 9.92
N ARG A 100 3.04 1.87 10.66
CA ARG A 100 3.43 0.72 11.50
C ARG A 100 3.93 -0.44 10.66
N THR A 101 3.31 -0.69 9.50
CA THR A 101 3.71 -1.76 8.60
C THR A 101 5.12 -1.53 8.07
N LEU A 102 5.40 -0.33 7.56
CA LEU A 102 6.72 0.02 7.03
C LEU A 102 7.78 0.02 8.12
N SER A 103 7.46 0.60 9.28
CA SER A 103 8.37 0.61 10.42
C SER A 103 8.73 -0.82 10.87
N GLY A 104 7.73 -1.69 10.98
CA GLY A 104 7.95 -3.07 11.40
C GLY A 104 8.77 -3.88 10.41
N LEU A 105 8.49 -3.76 9.13
CA LEU A 105 9.24 -4.48 8.09
C LEU A 105 10.70 -4.02 8.04
N ARG A 106 10.93 -2.71 8.10
CA ARG A 106 12.28 -2.15 8.08
C ARG A 106 13.05 -2.52 9.34
N ALA A 107 12.40 -2.48 10.51
CA ALA A 107 13.03 -2.89 11.77
C ALA A 107 13.39 -4.38 11.77
N ALA A 108 12.64 -5.20 11.05
CA ALA A 108 12.94 -6.64 10.90
C ALA A 108 14.04 -6.91 9.85
N GLY A 109 14.66 -5.87 9.30
CA GLY A 109 15.70 -6.01 8.29
C GLY A 109 15.18 -6.29 6.89
N ARG A 110 13.87 -6.14 6.66
CA ARG A 110 13.28 -6.37 5.35
C ARG A 110 13.54 -5.18 4.43
N HIS A 111 13.93 -5.48 3.19
CA HIS A 111 14.04 -4.45 2.16
C HIS A 111 12.68 -4.29 1.50
N VAL A 112 12.00 -3.19 1.80
CA VAL A 112 10.68 -2.90 1.27
C VAL A 112 10.66 -1.54 0.59
N VAL A 113 10.09 -1.50 -0.62
CA VAL A 113 9.87 -0.26 -1.35
C VAL A 113 8.41 0.14 -1.17
N ALA A 114 8.18 1.36 -0.71
CA ALA A 114 6.84 1.91 -0.50
C ALA A 114 6.56 2.97 -1.55
N LEU A 115 5.55 2.73 -2.39
CA LEU A 115 5.13 3.67 -3.42
C LEU A 115 3.69 4.08 -3.15
N GLY A 116 3.44 5.39 -3.10
CA GLY A 116 2.10 5.91 -3.02
C GLY A 116 1.43 5.91 -4.39
N ILE A 117 0.12 5.73 -4.40
CA ILE A 117 -0.69 5.84 -5.61
C ILE A 117 -1.66 6.99 -5.40
N ALA A 118 -1.60 8.00 -6.27
CA ALA A 118 -2.40 9.21 -6.09
C ALA A 118 -2.66 9.90 -7.43
N TYR A 119 -3.70 10.73 -7.44
CA TYR A 119 -3.91 11.68 -8.54
C TYR A 119 -2.95 12.86 -8.38
N ASP A 120 -2.58 13.50 -9.49
CA ASP A 120 -1.70 14.67 -9.46
C ASP A 120 -2.26 15.79 -8.56
N GLY A 121 -3.58 15.95 -8.53
CA GLY A 121 -4.24 16.96 -7.70
C GLY A 121 -4.16 16.72 -6.18
N GLN A 122 -3.66 15.57 -5.76
CA GLN A 122 -3.45 15.29 -4.32
C GLN A 122 -2.11 15.82 -3.81
N PHE A 123 -1.30 16.40 -4.67
CA PHE A 123 -0.06 17.07 -4.29
C PHE A 123 -0.35 18.32 -3.45
N VAL A 124 0.39 18.47 -2.35
CA VAL A 124 0.33 19.65 -1.48
C VAL A 124 1.74 20.14 -1.19
N ASP A 125 1.87 21.40 -0.75
CA ASP A 125 3.18 21.99 -0.49
C ASP A 125 3.91 21.26 0.63
N LYS A 126 3.20 20.90 1.70
CA LYS A 126 3.80 20.21 2.84
C LYS A 126 2.75 19.40 3.57
N VAL A 127 3.04 18.12 3.75
CA VAL A 127 2.23 17.22 4.57
C VAL A 127 2.66 17.38 6.03
N PRO A 128 1.71 17.62 6.97
CA PRO A 128 2.07 17.59 8.38
C PRO A 128 2.52 16.20 8.79
N THR A 129 3.64 16.11 9.50
CA THR A 129 4.22 14.84 9.90
C THR A 129 4.43 14.79 11.40
N GLY A 130 4.35 13.57 11.94
CA GLY A 130 4.64 13.26 13.32
C GLY A 130 5.84 12.30 13.44
N PRO A 131 6.26 11.99 14.67
CA PRO A 131 7.49 11.21 14.89
C PRO A 131 7.39 9.76 14.45
N TYR A 132 6.18 9.24 14.25
CA TYR A 132 5.97 7.85 13.83
C TYR A 132 5.66 7.70 12.35
N ASP A 133 5.54 8.82 11.62
CA ASP A 133 5.24 8.77 10.19
C ASP A 133 6.44 8.25 9.40
N MET A 134 6.15 7.43 8.39
CA MET A 134 7.17 6.85 7.52
C MET A 134 7.06 7.46 6.13
N ARG A 135 8.19 7.92 5.60
CA ARG A 135 8.23 8.51 4.26
C ARG A 135 8.16 7.41 3.21
N LEU A 136 7.45 7.70 2.11
CA LEU A 136 7.43 6.82 0.95
C LEU A 136 8.71 6.95 0.14
N ASP A 137 9.04 5.93 -0.62
CA ASP A 137 10.16 5.96 -1.56
C ASP A 137 9.81 6.72 -2.84
N GLY A 138 8.54 6.76 -3.18
CA GLY A 138 8.05 7.51 -4.33
C GLY A 138 6.54 7.54 -4.37
N VAL A 139 5.99 8.29 -5.32
CA VAL A 139 4.56 8.38 -5.57
C VAL A 139 4.32 8.23 -7.08
N LEU A 140 3.44 7.30 -7.44
CA LEU A 140 2.97 7.12 -8.81
C LEU A 140 1.68 7.91 -9.00
N THR A 141 1.67 8.76 -10.03
CA THR A 141 0.47 9.50 -10.45
C THR A 141 0.22 9.24 -11.92
N PRO A 142 -0.93 9.67 -12.48
CA PRO A 142 -1.13 9.57 -13.93
C PRO A 142 -0.04 10.26 -14.76
N SER A 143 0.69 11.23 -14.20
CA SER A 143 1.79 11.90 -14.87
C SER A 143 3.13 11.19 -14.75
N GLY A 144 3.24 10.12 -13.94
CA GLY A 144 4.45 9.34 -13.79
C GLY A 144 4.91 9.20 -12.36
N LEU A 145 6.15 8.73 -12.20
CA LEU A 145 6.74 8.50 -10.88
C LEU A 145 7.42 9.78 -10.36
N ARG A 146 7.09 10.13 -9.12
CA ARG A 146 7.77 11.18 -8.37
C ARG A 146 8.57 10.52 -7.25
N SER A 147 9.86 10.78 -7.19
CA SER A 147 10.70 10.30 -6.09
C SER A 147 11.05 11.45 -5.17
N ALA A 148 11.41 11.13 -3.92
CA ALA A 148 11.86 12.13 -2.96
C ALA A 148 13.15 12.78 -3.48
N GLY A 149 13.10 14.10 -3.62
CA GLY A 149 14.22 14.87 -4.14
C GLY A 149 15.24 15.20 -3.12
#